data_a37273d7e1a0a4f57b3377f7890508bd
#
_entry.id   a37273d7e1a0a4f57b3377f7890508bd
#
_cell.length_a   1.000
_cell.length_b   1.000
_cell.length_c   1.000
_cell.angle_alpha   90.00
_cell.angle_beta   90.00
_cell.angle_gamma   90.00
#
_symmetry.space_group_name_H-M   'P 1'
#
loop_
_entity.id
_entity.type
_entity.pdbx_description
1 polymer ?
#
loop_
_entity_poly.entity_id
_entity_poly.type
_entity_poly.pdbx_seq_one_letter_code
_entity_poly.pdbx_strand_id
1 'polypeptide(L)'
;RQQFADLMKRPLFDADAVRSCLEMGANYQTRGYESSLYDRQNIENLYKNRFEVLEYWGLLDKRIAKEIGFDHDDELDVVSVNAFICGDKVLRCTINPFTPTRLPFMVCPYEINPYQFFGVGIPENMDDSQAIMNGHARMAIDNLALSGNLVFDIDETLLVPGQDMKVFPGKIFRRQSGQPG
;
A
#
# COMPACT_ATOMS: atom_id res chain seq x y z
N ARG A 1 7.13 -3.83 -23.22
CA ARG A 1 6.50 -3.63 -24.53
C ARG A 1 6.79 -4.81 -25.49
N GLN A 2 8.04 -5.23 -25.62
CA GLN A 2 8.40 -6.34 -26.52
C GLN A 2 7.77 -7.67 -26.11
N GLN A 3 7.81 -8.02 -24.81
CA GLN A 3 7.15 -9.21 -24.25
C GLN A 3 5.63 -9.19 -24.45
N PHE A 4 5.01 -8.01 -24.36
CA PHE A 4 3.59 -7.86 -24.62
C PHE A 4 3.26 -8.05 -26.12
N ALA A 5 4.08 -7.52 -27.01
CA ALA A 5 3.94 -7.75 -28.46
C ALA A 5 4.09 -9.23 -28.85
N ASP A 6 4.89 -10.01 -28.10
CA ASP A 6 5.03 -11.44 -28.34
C ASP A 6 3.75 -12.26 -28.05
N LEU A 7 2.78 -11.68 -27.33
CA LEU A 7 1.47 -12.30 -27.15
C LEU A 7 0.71 -12.50 -28.47
N MET A 8 0.93 -11.64 -29.46
CA MET A 8 0.33 -11.79 -30.80
C MET A 8 0.73 -13.09 -31.49
N LYS A 9 1.86 -13.67 -31.11
CA LYS A 9 2.37 -14.95 -31.68
C LYS A 9 1.80 -16.16 -30.95
N ARG A 10 1.14 -15.98 -29.82
CA ARG A 10 0.60 -17.09 -29.03
C ARG A 10 -0.78 -17.47 -29.54
N PRO A 11 -1.11 -18.76 -29.64
CA PRO A 11 -2.44 -19.21 -29.96
C PRO A 11 -3.42 -18.73 -28.87
N LEU A 12 -4.66 -18.50 -29.25
CA LEU A 12 -5.75 -18.07 -28.38
C LEU A 12 -5.71 -16.57 -27.94
N PHE A 13 -4.67 -15.82 -28.26
CA PHE A 13 -4.66 -14.36 -28.06
C PHE A 13 -5.15 -13.66 -29.32
N ASP A 14 -5.99 -12.64 -29.10
CA ASP A 14 -6.45 -11.76 -30.18
C ASP A 14 -5.32 -10.78 -30.57
N ALA A 15 -4.76 -10.96 -31.75
CA ALA A 15 -3.65 -10.14 -32.25
C ALA A 15 -4.06 -8.68 -32.46
N ASP A 16 -5.31 -8.43 -32.86
CA ASP A 16 -5.80 -7.07 -33.11
C ASP A 16 -6.07 -6.32 -31.80
N ALA A 17 -6.58 -7.01 -30.79
CA ALA A 17 -6.71 -6.45 -29.44
C ALA A 17 -5.33 -6.11 -28.85
N VAL A 18 -4.34 -7.00 -28.98
CA VAL A 18 -2.97 -6.74 -28.51
C VAL A 18 -2.36 -5.55 -29.25
N ARG A 19 -2.56 -5.44 -30.57
CA ARG A 19 -2.08 -4.32 -31.38
C ARG A 19 -2.69 -3.00 -30.95
N SER A 20 -4.00 -2.97 -30.74
CA SER A 20 -4.73 -1.79 -30.24
C SER A 20 -4.19 -1.33 -28.89
N CYS A 21 -3.92 -2.25 -27.97
CA CYS A 21 -3.31 -1.91 -26.68
C CYS A 21 -1.88 -1.35 -26.84
N LEU A 22 -1.09 -1.87 -27.76
CA LEU A 22 0.25 -1.33 -28.05
C LEU A 22 0.22 0.09 -28.61
N GLU A 23 -0.80 0.42 -29.42
CA GLU A 23 -1.02 1.75 -29.98
C GLU A 23 -1.49 2.75 -28.91
N MET A 24 -2.38 2.35 -28.01
CA MET A 24 -2.80 3.15 -26.85
C MET A 24 -1.65 3.46 -25.90
N GLY A 25 -0.63 2.64 -25.86
CA GLY A 25 0.54 2.83 -25.01
C GLY A 25 0.45 2.15 -23.65
N ALA A 26 1.48 2.36 -22.83
CA ALA A 26 1.56 1.78 -21.50
C ALA A 26 0.46 2.36 -20.59
N ASN A 27 -0.29 1.47 -19.93
CA ASN A 27 -1.42 1.82 -19.08
C ASN A 27 -1.18 1.55 -17.58
N TYR A 28 0.03 1.09 -17.22
CA TYR A 28 0.35 0.80 -15.83
C TYR A 28 0.40 2.08 -14.99
N GLN A 29 -0.36 2.10 -13.92
CA GLN A 29 -0.34 3.16 -12.90
C GLN A 29 0.34 2.66 -11.64
N THR A 30 1.31 3.43 -11.15
CA THR A 30 2.03 3.11 -9.92
C THR A 30 1.10 3.18 -8.72
N ARG A 31 1.01 2.11 -7.95
CA ARG A 31 0.25 2.11 -6.70
C ARG A 31 1.02 2.83 -5.60
N GLY A 32 0.32 3.50 -4.68
CA GLY A 32 0.94 4.33 -3.65
C GLY A 32 2.00 3.62 -2.78
N TYR A 33 1.81 2.32 -2.50
CA TYR A 33 2.79 1.53 -1.75
C TYR A 33 4.06 1.20 -2.57
N GLU A 34 3.96 1.09 -3.88
CA GLU A 34 5.12 0.83 -4.74
C GLU A 34 6.02 2.06 -4.81
N SER A 35 5.45 3.26 -4.82
CA SER A 35 6.20 4.50 -4.84
C SER A 35 7.05 4.72 -3.58
N SER A 36 6.67 4.10 -2.47
CA SER A 36 7.43 4.16 -1.21
C SER A 36 8.59 3.16 -1.15
N LEU A 37 8.53 2.09 -1.94
CA LEU A 37 9.54 1.01 -1.96
C LEU A 37 10.70 1.31 -2.93
N TYR A 38 10.47 2.15 -3.93
CA TYR A 38 11.48 2.48 -4.94
C TYR A 38 11.97 3.91 -4.78
N ASP A 39 13.29 4.09 -4.88
CA ASP A 39 13.92 5.40 -4.82
C ASP A 39 13.41 6.30 -5.97
N ARG A 40 12.94 7.49 -5.63
CA ARG A 40 12.15 8.40 -6.48
C ARG A 40 12.73 8.71 -7.85
N GLN A 41 14.05 8.56 -8.04
CA GLN A 41 14.73 8.96 -9.27
C GLN A 41 14.60 8.00 -10.45
N ASN A 42 14.23 6.72 -10.24
CA ASN A 42 14.19 5.72 -11.31
C ASN A 42 12.78 5.20 -11.68
N ILE A 43 11.75 5.62 -10.96
CA ILE A 43 10.40 5.06 -11.06
C ILE A 43 9.76 5.39 -12.40
N GLU A 44 9.84 6.62 -12.87
CA GLU A 44 9.18 7.06 -14.10
C GLU A 44 9.66 6.30 -15.35
N ASN A 45 10.93 5.92 -15.41
CA ASN A 45 11.48 5.20 -16.55
C ASN A 45 11.14 3.71 -16.56
N LEU A 46 10.95 3.10 -15.38
CA LEU A 46 10.60 1.69 -15.24
C LEU A 46 9.17 1.40 -15.70
N TYR A 47 8.24 2.34 -15.55
CA TYR A 47 6.81 2.13 -15.82
C TYR A 47 6.34 2.59 -17.20
N LYS A 48 7.09 3.46 -17.88
CA LYS A 48 6.75 4.01 -19.21
C LYS A 48 6.44 2.96 -20.28
N ASN A 49 6.89 1.71 -20.10
CA ASN A 49 6.71 0.62 -21.07
C ASN A 49 5.98 -0.60 -20.48
N ARG A 50 5.30 -0.46 -19.33
CA ARG A 50 4.56 -1.56 -18.71
C ARG A 50 3.09 -1.51 -19.07
N PHE A 51 2.54 -2.69 -19.32
CA PHE A 51 1.11 -2.90 -19.54
C PHE A 51 0.54 -3.63 -18.34
N GLU A 52 -0.53 -3.11 -17.78
CA GLU A 52 -1.30 -3.81 -16.76
C GLU A 52 -2.24 -4.79 -17.46
N VAL A 53 -2.07 -6.07 -17.18
CA VAL A 53 -2.92 -7.13 -17.69
C VAL A 53 -3.59 -7.78 -16.51
N LEU A 54 -4.91 -7.75 -16.48
CA LEU A 54 -5.74 -8.42 -15.49
C LEU A 54 -6.06 -9.82 -15.97
N GLU A 55 -5.84 -10.81 -15.13
CA GLU A 55 -6.25 -12.18 -15.35
C GLU A 55 -7.49 -12.48 -14.52
N TYR A 56 -8.59 -12.75 -15.20
CA TYR A 56 -9.87 -13.06 -14.59
C TYR A 56 -10.12 -14.57 -14.62
N TRP A 57 -10.47 -15.12 -13.47
CA TRP A 57 -10.96 -16.47 -13.33
C TRP A 57 -12.31 -16.45 -12.65
N GLY A 58 -13.35 -16.88 -13.33
CA GLY A 58 -14.67 -16.82 -12.76
C GLY A 58 -15.77 -17.27 -13.72
N LEU A 59 -16.98 -16.96 -13.31
CA LEU A 59 -18.16 -17.25 -14.08
C LEU A 59 -18.49 -16.06 -14.98
N LEU A 60 -18.81 -16.32 -16.23
CA LEU A 60 -19.20 -15.34 -17.22
C LEU A 60 -20.61 -15.68 -17.73
N ASP A 61 -21.49 -14.67 -17.78
CA ASP A 61 -22.81 -14.79 -18.39
C ASP A 61 -22.64 -15.02 -19.91
N LYS A 62 -23.41 -15.94 -20.45
CA LYS A 62 -23.39 -16.30 -21.88
C LYS A 62 -23.64 -15.10 -22.80
N ARG A 63 -24.41 -14.11 -22.36
CA ARG A 63 -24.66 -12.88 -23.13
C ARG A 63 -23.36 -12.07 -23.29
N ILE A 64 -22.65 -11.89 -22.19
CA ILE A 64 -21.37 -11.18 -22.20
C ILE A 64 -20.32 -11.96 -22.99
N ALA A 65 -20.31 -13.29 -22.85
CA ALA A 65 -19.41 -14.15 -23.63
C ALA A 65 -19.60 -13.95 -25.14
N LYS A 66 -20.83 -13.86 -25.61
CA LYS A 66 -21.15 -13.59 -27.02
C LYS A 66 -20.74 -12.19 -27.47
N GLU A 67 -20.92 -11.16 -26.62
CA GLU A 67 -20.50 -9.79 -26.92
C GLU A 67 -18.99 -9.67 -27.14
N ILE A 68 -18.19 -10.45 -26.39
CA ILE A 68 -16.71 -10.48 -26.55
C ILE A 68 -16.25 -11.47 -27.63
N GLY A 69 -17.17 -12.07 -28.40
CA GLY A 69 -16.86 -12.99 -29.48
C GLY A 69 -16.48 -14.40 -29.02
N PHE A 70 -16.77 -14.76 -27.78
CA PHE A 70 -16.54 -16.09 -27.23
C PHE A 70 -17.84 -16.90 -27.32
N ASP A 71 -17.94 -17.75 -28.33
CA ASP A 71 -19.09 -18.64 -28.51
C ASP A 71 -18.83 -19.98 -27.83
N HIS A 72 -19.79 -20.41 -27.03
CA HIS A 72 -19.75 -21.66 -26.31
C HIS A 72 -21.10 -22.36 -26.41
N ASP A 73 -21.06 -23.62 -26.82
CA ASP A 73 -22.22 -24.43 -27.18
C ASP A 73 -22.95 -25.08 -26.00
N ASP A 74 -22.62 -24.69 -24.75
CA ASP A 74 -23.25 -25.29 -23.58
C ASP A 74 -24.67 -24.79 -23.35
N GLU A 75 -25.52 -25.69 -22.87
CA GLU A 75 -26.90 -25.41 -22.45
C GLU A 75 -26.97 -24.51 -21.20
N LEU A 76 -25.80 -24.24 -20.58
CA LEU A 76 -25.71 -23.45 -19.35
C LEU A 76 -25.69 -21.94 -19.65
N ASP A 77 -26.47 -21.18 -18.90
CA ASP A 77 -26.50 -19.70 -19.00
C ASP A 77 -25.22 -19.03 -18.52
N VAL A 78 -24.37 -19.78 -17.79
CA VAL A 78 -23.13 -19.27 -17.19
C VAL A 78 -21.98 -20.22 -17.47
N VAL A 79 -20.86 -19.68 -17.92
CA VAL A 79 -19.65 -20.43 -18.30
C VAL A 79 -18.48 -20.04 -17.41
N SER A 80 -17.72 -21.03 -16.93
CA SER A 80 -16.46 -20.76 -16.22
C SER A 80 -15.34 -20.50 -17.20
N VAL A 81 -14.73 -19.32 -17.09
CA VAL A 81 -13.72 -18.83 -18.04
C VAL A 81 -12.45 -18.34 -17.35
N ASN A 82 -11.38 -18.37 -18.13
CA ASN A 82 -10.15 -17.60 -17.90
C ASN A 82 -10.05 -16.51 -18.96
N ALA A 83 -10.00 -15.25 -18.56
CA ALA A 83 -9.88 -14.13 -19.46
C ALA A 83 -8.70 -13.24 -19.10
N PHE A 84 -8.01 -12.74 -20.11
CA PHE A 84 -6.95 -11.74 -19.99
C PHE A 84 -7.44 -10.42 -20.56
N ILE A 85 -7.36 -9.36 -19.76
CA ILE A 85 -7.91 -8.04 -20.07
C ILE A 85 -6.79 -7.00 -19.92
N CYS A 86 -6.67 -6.11 -20.89
CA CYS A 86 -5.76 -4.98 -20.85
C CYS A 86 -6.55 -3.70 -21.15
N GLY A 87 -6.70 -2.84 -20.14
CA GLY A 87 -7.57 -1.67 -20.26
C GLY A 87 -9.02 -2.09 -20.54
N ASP A 88 -9.55 -1.70 -21.68
CA ASP A 88 -10.91 -2.00 -22.16
C ASP A 88 -10.97 -3.18 -23.16
N LYS A 89 -9.84 -3.81 -23.46
CA LYS A 89 -9.74 -4.89 -24.45
C LYS A 89 -9.56 -6.24 -23.81
N VAL A 90 -10.34 -7.22 -24.29
CA VAL A 90 -10.14 -8.64 -23.96
C VAL A 90 -9.06 -9.18 -24.91
N LEU A 91 -7.93 -9.59 -24.35
CA LEU A 91 -6.80 -10.13 -25.12
C LEU A 91 -6.99 -11.62 -25.43
N ARG A 92 -7.66 -12.33 -24.52
CA ARG A 92 -7.91 -13.77 -24.61
C ARG A 92 -9.09 -14.11 -23.70
N CYS A 93 -9.97 -14.99 -24.17
CA CYS A 93 -10.97 -15.63 -23.35
C CYS A 93 -11.02 -17.12 -23.67
N THR A 94 -10.94 -17.97 -22.66
CA THR A 94 -10.95 -19.45 -22.85
C THR A 94 -11.78 -20.10 -21.73
N ILE A 95 -12.30 -21.28 -21.99
CA ILE A 95 -12.94 -22.10 -20.96
C ILE A 95 -11.91 -22.43 -19.88
N ASN A 96 -12.37 -22.46 -18.63
CA ASN A 96 -11.55 -22.90 -17.51
C ASN A 96 -11.12 -24.36 -17.72
N PRO A 97 -9.83 -24.67 -17.80
CA PRO A 97 -9.33 -26.03 -18.05
C PRO A 97 -9.43 -26.94 -16.81
N PHE A 98 -9.71 -26.36 -15.62
CA PHE A 98 -9.77 -27.14 -14.37
C PHE A 98 -11.17 -27.67 -14.10
N THR A 99 -11.29 -28.98 -14.06
CA THR A 99 -12.55 -29.69 -13.76
C THR A 99 -12.50 -30.35 -12.37
N PRO A 100 -13.55 -30.28 -11.55
CA PRO A 100 -14.74 -29.44 -11.69
C PRO A 100 -14.45 -28.00 -11.29
N THR A 101 -14.75 -27.04 -12.09
CA THR A 101 -14.70 -25.58 -11.91
C THR A 101 -13.81 -25.07 -10.74
N ARG A 102 -12.54 -25.44 -10.74
CA ARG A 102 -11.60 -25.03 -9.70
C ARG A 102 -10.89 -23.75 -10.12
N LEU A 103 -10.70 -22.88 -9.16
CA LEU A 103 -9.82 -21.72 -9.34
C LEU A 103 -8.37 -22.12 -9.04
N PRO A 104 -7.38 -21.63 -9.80
CA PRO A 104 -5.96 -21.96 -9.57
C PRO A 104 -5.35 -21.17 -8.41
N PHE A 105 -6.17 -20.71 -7.47
CA PHE A 105 -5.75 -19.93 -6.32
C PHE A 105 -6.00 -20.72 -5.04
N MET A 106 -5.00 -20.72 -4.17
CA MET A 106 -5.12 -21.26 -2.82
C MET A 106 -5.03 -20.10 -1.83
N VAL A 107 -5.98 -20.06 -0.90
CA VAL A 107 -5.99 -19.07 0.17
C VAL A 107 -5.45 -19.72 1.44
N CYS A 108 -4.43 -19.09 2.02
CA CYS A 108 -3.84 -19.52 3.28
C CYS A 108 -3.88 -18.34 4.26
N PRO A 109 -4.96 -18.17 5.03
CA PRO A 109 -5.04 -17.13 6.04
C PRO A 109 -4.08 -17.44 7.19
N TYR A 110 -3.49 -16.41 7.81
CA TYR A 110 -2.67 -16.57 9.01
C TYR A 110 -3.53 -17.00 10.20
N GLU A 111 -4.64 -16.31 10.42
CA GLU A 111 -5.66 -16.66 11.37
C GLU A 111 -7.02 -16.69 10.66
N ILE A 112 -7.76 -17.78 10.85
CA ILE A 112 -9.04 -17.97 10.15
C ILE A 112 -10.11 -17.13 10.83
N ASN A 113 -10.76 -16.26 10.05
CA ASN A 113 -11.99 -15.63 10.47
C ASN A 113 -13.19 -16.44 9.93
N PRO A 114 -14.01 -17.07 10.79
CA PRO A 114 -15.09 -17.94 10.34
C PRO A 114 -16.20 -17.23 9.57
N TYR A 115 -16.27 -15.90 9.63
CA TYR A 115 -17.33 -15.10 9.02
C TYR A 115 -16.87 -14.33 7.77
N GLN A 116 -15.58 -14.40 7.42
CA GLN A 116 -15.02 -13.67 6.29
C GLN A 116 -14.09 -14.56 5.46
N PHE A 117 -14.00 -14.26 4.17
CA PHE A 117 -13.09 -14.96 3.27
C PHE A 117 -11.62 -14.67 3.59
N PHE A 118 -11.33 -13.43 3.96
CA PHE A 118 -9.98 -13.03 4.38
C PHE A 118 -9.81 -13.27 5.88
N GLY A 119 -8.66 -13.84 6.25
CA GLY A 119 -8.27 -14.00 7.65
C GLY A 119 -7.68 -12.73 8.24
N VAL A 120 -7.37 -12.82 9.53
CA VAL A 120 -6.72 -11.74 10.28
C VAL A 120 -5.21 -11.86 10.12
N GLY A 121 -4.52 -10.77 9.84
CA GLY A 121 -3.08 -10.73 9.68
C GLY A 121 -2.34 -10.40 10.97
N ILE A 122 -1.03 -10.69 11.01
CA ILE A 122 -0.18 -10.33 12.16
C ILE A 122 -0.21 -8.84 12.47
N PRO A 123 -0.12 -7.91 11.50
CA PRO A 123 -0.19 -6.48 11.80
C PRO A 123 -1.50 -6.08 12.48
N GLU A 124 -2.61 -6.65 12.06
CA GLU A 124 -3.94 -6.38 12.59
C GLU A 124 -4.05 -6.85 14.05
N ASN A 125 -3.54 -8.04 14.37
CA ASN A 125 -3.50 -8.57 15.73
C ASN A 125 -2.55 -7.79 16.65
N MET A 126 -1.54 -7.14 16.11
CA MET A 126 -0.53 -6.40 16.87
C MET A 126 -0.84 -4.90 17.00
N ASP A 127 -1.84 -4.38 16.31
CA ASP A 127 -2.09 -2.94 16.22
C ASP A 127 -2.30 -2.31 17.60
N ASP A 128 -3.16 -2.88 18.43
CA ASP A 128 -3.41 -2.40 19.80
C ASP A 128 -2.14 -2.44 20.66
N SER A 129 -1.37 -3.52 20.59
CA SER A 129 -0.13 -3.66 21.36
C SER A 129 0.91 -2.64 20.90
N GLN A 130 1.01 -2.38 19.63
CA GLN A 130 1.91 -1.39 19.06
C GLN A 130 1.49 0.03 19.43
N ALA A 131 0.19 0.33 19.44
CA ALA A 131 -0.33 1.62 19.88
C ALA A 131 0.04 1.90 21.35
N ILE A 132 -0.11 0.90 22.23
CA ILE A 132 0.27 0.99 23.64
C ILE A 132 1.79 1.19 23.79
N MET A 133 2.60 0.41 23.09
CA MET A 133 4.07 0.58 23.11
C MET A 133 4.50 1.97 22.65
N ASN A 134 3.92 2.47 21.58
CA ASN A 134 4.20 3.82 21.07
C ASN A 134 3.82 4.90 22.09
N GLY A 135 2.68 4.72 22.80
CA GLY A 135 2.26 5.60 23.89
C GLY A 135 3.26 5.63 25.05
N HIS A 136 3.71 4.46 25.50
CA HIS A 136 4.72 4.35 26.56
C HIS A 136 6.05 4.96 26.15
N ALA A 137 6.51 4.72 24.91
CA ALA A 137 7.75 5.32 24.42
C ALA A 137 7.68 6.86 24.40
N ARG A 138 6.57 7.43 23.96
CA ARG A 138 6.36 8.88 23.99
C ARG A 138 6.36 9.43 25.42
N MET A 139 5.62 8.79 26.35
CA MET A 139 5.61 9.20 27.76
C MET A 139 7.00 9.11 28.39
N ALA A 140 7.80 8.09 28.06
CA ALA A 140 9.16 7.97 28.54
C ALA A 140 10.04 9.12 28.04
N ILE A 141 9.94 9.49 26.77
CA ILE A 141 10.67 10.61 26.17
C ILE A 141 10.25 11.93 26.85
N ASP A 142 8.95 12.15 27.02
CA ASP A 142 8.42 13.37 27.66
C ASP A 142 8.89 13.48 29.11
N ASN A 143 8.86 12.37 29.88
CA ASN A 143 9.39 12.34 31.25
C ASN A 143 10.90 12.61 31.28
N LEU A 144 11.65 12.08 30.32
CA LEU A 144 13.07 12.34 30.22
C LEU A 144 13.36 13.82 29.90
N ALA A 145 12.56 14.43 29.03
CA ALA A 145 12.65 15.85 28.71
C ALA A 145 12.28 16.73 29.93
N LEU A 146 11.24 16.36 30.68
CA LEU A 146 10.86 17.08 31.90
C LEU A 146 11.90 16.93 33.02
N SER A 147 12.40 15.72 33.26
CA SER A 147 13.40 15.47 34.30
C SER A 147 14.79 16.02 33.93
N GLY A 148 15.11 16.07 32.64
CA GLY A 148 16.37 16.63 32.15
C GLY A 148 16.41 18.16 32.11
N ASN A 149 15.22 18.79 32.06
CA ASN A 149 15.09 20.24 32.14
C ASN A 149 14.82 20.63 33.60
N LEU A 150 15.85 21.15 34.25
CA LEU A 150 15.74 21.70 35.61
C LEU A 150 14.72 22.84 35.61
N VAL A 151 13.65 22.69 36.40
CA VAL A 151 12.71 23.76 36.66
C VAL A 151 13.20 24.52 37.90
N PHE A 152 13.42 25.80 37.75
CA PHE A 152 13.86 26.67 38.84
C PHE A 152 12.71 27.56 39.28
N ASP A 153 12.43 27.55 40.57
CA ASP A 153 11.61 28.57 41.23
C ASP A 153 12.54 29.67 41.71
N ILE A 154 12.40 30.87 41.19
CA ILE A 154 13.30 32.01 41.47
C ILE A 154 12.47 33.17 41.96
N ASP A 155 12.80 33.64 43.16
CA ASP A 155 12.23 34.89 43.69
C ASP A 155 12.83 36.10 42.97
N GLU A 156 12.05 36.74 42.14
CA GLU A 156 12.47 37.91 41.34
C GLU A 156 12.86 39.11 42.22
N THR A 157 12.34 39.20 43.46
CA THR A 157 12.65 40.31 44.36
C THR A 157 14.10 40.29 44.86
N LEU A 158 14.74 39.14 44.85
CA LEU A 158 16.11 38.89 45.26
C LEU A 158 17.17 39.07 44.13
N LEU A 159 16.69 39.25 42.93
CA LEU A 159 17.59 39.40 41.77
C LEU A 159 17.86 40.85 41.41
N VAL A 160 18.99 41.09 40.79
CA VAL A 160 19.35 42.43 40.26
C VAL A 160 18.40 42.77 39.11
N PRO A 161 17.73 43.96 39.13
CA PRO A 161 16.85 44.36 38.05
C PRO A 161 17.49 44.29 36.66
N GLY A 162 16.75 43.75 35.68
CA GLY A 162 17.24 43.64 34.30
C GLY A 162 18.07 42.38 33.98
N GLN A 163 18.18 41.43 34.91
CA GLN A 163 18.92 40.19 34.65
C GLN A 163 18.10 39.24 33.79
N ASP A 164 18.70 38.69 32.70
CA ASP A 164 18.07 37.71 31.85
C ASP A 164 17.81 36.39 32.63
N MET A 165 16.57 35.90 32.61
CA MET A 165 16.12 34.70 33.33
C MET A 165 16.39 33.42 32.55
N LYS A 166 16.88 33.47 31.32
CA LYS A 166 17.21 32.26 30.55
C LYS A 166 18.32 31.47 31.24
N VAL A 167 18.05 30.20 31.52
CA VAL A 167 19.02 29.29 32.15
C VAL A 167 19.83 28.57 31.05
N PHE A 168 21.14 28.61 31.19
CA PHE A 168 22.10 27.88 30.33
C PHE A 168 23.31 27.43 31.18
N PRO A 169 24.04 26.40 30.78
CA PRO A 169 25.20 25.93 31.52
C PRO A 169 26.21 27.03 31.77
N GLY A 170 26.60 27.18 33.04
CA GLY A 170 27.56 28.22 33.47
C GLY A 170 26.98 29.61 33.73
N LYS A 171 25.64 29.77 33.74
CA LYS A 171 24.99 31.05 34.08
C LYS A 171 25.17 31.38 35.56
N ILE A 172 25.57 32.62 35.84
CA ILE A 172 25.71 33.16 37.19
C ILE A 172 24.56 34.12 37.48
N PHE A 173 23.76 33.79 38.54
CA PHE A 173 22.76 34.72 39.08
C PHE A 173 23.37 35.60 40.14
N ARG A 174 23.21 36.92 40.04
CA ARG A 174 23.70 37.89 40.99
C ARG A 174 22.58 38.23 41.98
N ARG A 175 22.89 38.23 43.27
CA ARG A 175 21.99 38.66 44.33
C ARG A 175 22.36 40.06 44.81
N GLN A 176 21.38 40.80 45.31
CA GLN A 176 21.63 42.02 46.03
C GLN A 176 22.33 41.71 47.37
N SER A 177 23.41 42.43 47.65
CA SER A 177 24.15 42.27 48.89
C SER A 177 23.32 42.83 50.05
N GLY A 178 23.03 42.00 51.08
CA GLY A 178 22.33 42.41 52.29
C GLY A 178 21.11 41.62 52.72
N GLN A 179 20.70 40.63 51.91
CA GLN A 179 19.64 39.71 52.37
C GLN A 179 20.21 38.32 52.71
N PRO A 180 19.87 37.78 53.91
CA PRO A 180 20.22 36.41 54.27
C PRO A 180 19.56 35.41 53.33
N GLY A 181 20.36 34.48 52.80
CA GLY A 181 19.90 33.38 51.96
C GLY A 181 19.26 32.29 52.79
#